data_ddd826518b7468c51518eb281b297b8e
#
_entry.id   ddd826518b7468c51518eb281b297b8e
#
_cell.length_a   1.000
_cell.length_b   1.000
_cell.length_c   1.000
_cell.angle_alpha   90.00
_cell.angle_beta   90.00
_cell.angle_gamma   90.00
#
_symmetry.space_group_name_H-M   'P 1'
#
loop_
_entity.id
_entity.type
_entity.pdbx_description
1 polymer ?
#
loop_
_entity_poly.entity_id
_entity_poly.type
_entity_poly.pdbx_seq_one_letter_code
_entity_poly.pdbx_strand_id
1 'polypeptide(L)'
;MIHNFNAGPSILPKEVFEEASRAILNFNETGLSILEFGHRTPMFESVVSEAMELVRELMQLDGNKEVMFLHGGASTQFFQVPMNFLSKDRKAAYLDGGVWGSKAIKEAKLFGDVEVVASSKDRNYSYLPTGYAIPENAAYFHYTTNNTIEGTQMGDIPSTPVPLIADMSSDVLSCGMDFNRFSFIYAGAQKNIGAAGVNLVVADKDFLATGNTAIPSMMDYRQHVANGSMLNTPPVFAIYVCLLTLRWLKKIGGIPAIDKINEQKANLL
;
A
#
# COMPACT_ATOMS: atom_id res chain seq x y z
N MET A 1 -9.40 31.19 -2.15
CA MET A 1 -8.57 29.97 -2.28
C MET A 1 -9.38 28.83 -1.70
N ILE A 2 -9.50 27.68 -2.40
CA ILE A 2 -10.23 26.51 -1.86
C ILE A 2 -9.21 25.64 -1.13
N HIS A 3 -9.51 25.28 0.11
CA HIS A 3 -8.72 24.34 0.92
C HIS A 3 -9.39 22.95 0.85
N ASN A 4 -8.64 21.95 0.40
CA ASN A 4 -9.12 20.58 0.29
C ASN A 4 -8.61 19.75 1.47
N PHE A 5 -9.52 19.29 2.33
CA PHE A 5 -9.26 18.39 3.46
C PHE A 5 -9.78 16.97 3.21
N ASN A 6 -9.96 16.58 1.95
CA ASN A 6 -10.46 15.25 1.62
C ASN A 6 -9.41 14.19 1.99
N ALA A 7 -9.85 13.13 2.67
CA ALA A 7 -8.97 12.05 3.12
C ALA A 7 -8.48 11.13 1.98
N GLY A 8 -9.22 11.08 0.88
CA GLY A 8 -8.87 10.29 -0.31
C GLY A 8 -9.97 10.28 -1.36
N PRO A 9 -9.69 10.70 -2.61
CA PRO A 9 -8.41 11.24 -3.09
C PRO A 9 -7.97 12.50 -2.34
N SER A 10 -6.74 12.49 -1.84
CA SER A 10 -6.19 13.62 -1.11
C SER A 10 -5.45 14.60 -2.02
N ILE A 11 -5.08 15.75 -1.48
CA ILE A 11 -4.31 16.74 -2.22
C ILE A 11 -2.88 16.24 -2.47
N LEU A 12 -2.37 16.43 -3.68
CA LEU A 12 -0.97 16.22 -4.04
C LEU A 12 -0.20 17.55 -4.07
N PRO A 13 1.14 17.54 -3.98
CA PRO A 13 1.96 18.72 -4.16
C PRO A 13 1.70 19.41 -5.50
N LYS A 14 1.70 20.75 -5.51
CA LYS A 14 1.43 21.53 -6.72
C LYS A 14 2.38 21.20 -7.87
N GLU A 15 3.67 20.99 -7.58
CA GLU A 15 4.66 20.62 -8.59
C GLU A 15 4.37 19.26 -9.23
N VAL A 16 3.76 18.31 -8.50
CA VAL A 16 3.31 17.03 -9.05
C VAL A 16 2.19 17.23 -10.09
N PHE A 17 1.20 18.08 -9.78
CA PHE A 17 0.13 18.40 -10.75
C PHE A 17 0.67 19.10 -12.00
N GLU A 18 1.59 20.06 -11.84
CA GLU A 18 2.19 20.80 -12.96
C GLU A 18 2.97 19.86 -13.87
N GLU A 19 3.76 18.94 -13.33
CA GLU A 19 4.55 18.01 -14.12
C GLU A 19 3.67 16.93 -14.76
N ALA A 20 2.70 16.38 -14.03
CA ALA A 20 1.73 15.44 -14.56
C ALA A 20 0.93 16.04 -15.74
N SER A 21 0.52 17.31 -15.65
CA SER A 21 -0.18 17.99 -16.75
C SER A 21 0.69 18.19 -17.99
N ARG A 22 1.97 18.53 -17.79
CA ARG A 22 2.94 18.60 -18.92
C ARG A 22 3.11 17.25 -19.61
N ALA A 23 3.22 16.18 -18.84
CA ALA A 23 3.36 14.83 -19.38
C ALA A 23 2.16 14.34 -20.19
N ILE A 24 0.94 14.81 -19.85
CA ILE A 24 -0.25 14.54 -20.67
C ILE A 24 -0.16 15.23 -22.04
N LEU A 25 0.43 16.42 -22.09
CA LEU A 25 0.55 17.19 -23.35
C LEU A 25 1.77 16.76 -24.16
N ASN A 26 2.91 16.53 -23.50
CA ASN A 26 4.18 16.17 -24.16
C ASN A 26 5.12 15.52 -23.15
N PHE A 27 5.13 14.20 -23.10
CA PHE A 27 5.95 13.44 -22.16
C PHE A 27 7.43 13.48 -22.57
N ASN A 28 8.31 14.00 -21.70
CA ASN A 28 9.76 14.07 -21.90
C ASN A 28 10.15 14.63 -23.30
N GLU A 29 9.45 15.64 -23.80
CA GLU A 29 9.73 16.31 -25.08
C GLU A 29 9.66 15.38 -26.32
N THR A 30 8.98 14.25 -26.21
CA THR A 30 8.85 13.27 -27.28
C THR A 30 7.86 13.66 -28.37
N GLY A 31 7.03 14.67 -28.15
CA GLY A 31 5.90 15.01 -29.00
C GLY A 31 4.65 14.15 -28.76
N LEU A 32 4.71 13.18 -27.84
CA LEU A 32 3.60 12.29 -27.47
C LEU A 32 3.18 12.49 -26.02
N SER A 33 1.91 12.23 -25.75
CA SER A 33 1.38 12.14 -24.39
C SER A 33 1.87 10.88 -23.70
N ILE A 34 2.08 10.92 -22.38
CA ILE A 34 2.32 9.70 -21.59
C ILE A 34 1.18 8.67 -21.74
N LEU A 35 -0.03 9.12 -22.07
CA LEU A 35 -1.20 8.25 -22.30
C LEU A 35 -1.11 7.46 -23.62
N GLU A 36 -0.23 7.86 -24.53
CA GLU A 36 -0.02 7.21 -25.84
C GLU A 36 1.16 6.23 -25.81
N PHE A 37 1.95 6.20 -24.72
CA PHE A 37 3.09 5.28 -24.60
C PHE A 37 2.64 3.86 -24.28
N GLY A 38 3.14 2.91 -25.05
CA GLY A 38 3.03 1.49 -24.73
C GLY A 38 3.78 1.15 -23.42
N HIS A 39 3.15 0.42 -22.53
CA HIS A 39 3.74 0.05 -21.23
C HIS A 39 4.99 -0.86 -21.32
N ARG A 40 5.28 -1.44 -22.48
CA ARG A 40 6.49 -2.25 -22.74
C ARG A 40 7.55 -1.47 -23.53
N THR A 41 7.49 -0.16 -23.52
CA THR A 41 8.55 0.68 -24.07
C THR A 41 9.61 0.93 -22.98
N PRO A 42 10.91 1.04 -23.36
CA PRO A 42 11.98 1.33 -22.39
C PRO A 42 11.70 2.60 -21.56
N MET A 43 11.00 3.56 -22.15
CA MET A 43 10.66 4.81 -21.48
C MET A 43 9.67 4.61 -20.32
N PHE A 44 8.63 3.78 -20.50
CA PHE A 44 7.71 3.49 -19.40
C PHE A 44 8.28 2.47 -18.42
N GLU A 45 9.05 1.52 -18.89
CA GLU A 45 9.82 0.60 -18.03
C GLU A 45 10.72 1.38 -17.05
N SER A 46 11.37 2.45 -17.50
CA SER A 46 12.16 3.32 -16.63
C SER A 46 11.32 4.05 -15.57
N VAL A 47 10.10 4.45 -15.90
CA VAL A 47 9.14 5.06 -14.94
C VAL A 47 8.82 4.10 -13.81
N VAL A 48 8.49 2.86 -14.14
CA VAL A 48 8.14 1.83 -13.14
C VAL A 48 9.36 1.46 -12.29
N SER A 49 10.51 1.23 -12.93
CA SER A 49 11.76 0.88 -12.24
C SER A 49 12.17 1.96 -11.26
N GLU A 50 12.20 3.21 -11.69
CA GLU A 50 12.54 4.35 -10.81
C GLU A 50 11.57 4.50 -9.65
N ALA A 51 10.26 4.31 -9.89
CA ALA A 51 9.27 4.36 -8.82
C ALA A 51 9.52 3.26 -7.77
N MET A 52 9.83 2.03 -8.21
CA MET A 52 10.18 0.92 -7.31
C MET A 52 11.47 1.19 -6.53
N GLU A 53 12.50 1.74 -7.18
CA GLU A 53 13.76 2.10 -6.54
C GLU A 53 13.57 3.19 -5.47
N LEU A 54 12.77 4.22 -5.77
CA LEU A 54 12.45 5.27 -4.79
C LEU A 54 11.67 4.74 -3.59
N VAL A 55 10.75 3.79 -3.78
CA VAL A 55 10.09 3.10 -2.66
C VAL A 55 11.12 2.34 -1.82
N ARG A 56 12.03 1.57 -2.45
CA ARG A 56 13.09 0.84 -1.73
C ARG A 56 13.97 1.79 -0.91
N GLU A 57 14.38 2.89 -1.51
CA GLU A 57 15.23 3.90 -0.87
C GLU A 57 14.51 4.59 0.31
N LEU A 58 13.31 5.12 0.07
CA LEU A 58 12.55 5.88 1.07
C LEU A 58 12.13 5.03 2.26
N MET A 59 11.75 3.77 2.04
CA MET A 59 11.39 2.82 3.08
C MET A 59 12.59 2.08 3.67
N GLN A 60 13.82 2.30 3.15
CA GLN A 60 15.04 1.60 3.56
C GLN A 60 14.88 0.08 3.55
N LEU A 61 14.29 -0.44 2.46
CA LEU A 61 13.99 -1.86 2.33
C LEU A 61 15.28 -2.69 2.15
N ASP A 62 15.31 -3.83 2.82
CA ASP A 62 16.38 -4.82 2.63
C ASP A 62 16.24 -5.59 1.31
N GLY A 63 17.20 -6.46 1.02
CA GLY A 63 17.25 -7.24 -0.22
C GLY A 63 16.18 -8.34 -0.33
N ASN A 64 15.46 -8.65 0.75
CA ASN A 64 14.38 -9.66 0.76
C ASN A 64 13.02 -9.10 0.31
N LYS A 65 12.89 -7.79 0.12
CA LYS A 65 11.61 -7.16 -0.25
C LYS A 65 11.44 -7.05 -1.76
N GLU A 66 10.23 -7.34 -2.22
CA GLU A 66 9.74 -7.01 -3.56
C GLU A 66 8.79 -5.82 -3.51
N VAL A 67 8.88 -4.96 -4.52
CA VAL A 67 8.00 -3.79 -4.67
C VAL A 67 7.16 -3.95 -5.93
N MET A 68 5.86 -3.74 -5.83
CA MET A 68 4.93 -3.87 -6.96
C MET A 68 3.97 -2.69 -6.99
N PHE A 69 3.60 -2.25 -8.20
CA PHE A 69 2.48 -1.35 -8.45
C PHE A 69 1.38 -2.11 -9.17
N LEU A 70 0.23 -2.30 -8.50
CA LEU A 70 -0.85 -3.17 -8.96
C LEU A 70 -2.14 -2.39 -9.18
N HIS A 71 -3.06 -2.95 -9.96
CA HIS A 71 -4.41 -2.42 -10.18
C HIS A 71 -5.32 -2.56 -8.95
N GLY A 72 -6.44 -1.82 -8.96
CA GLY A 72 -7.61 -2.08 -8.12
C GLY A 72 -7.60 -1.41 -6.76
N GLY A 73 -6.52 -0.76 -6.35
CA GLY A 73 -6.40 -0.12 -5.04
C GLY A 73 -6.46 -1.12 -3.87
N ALA A 74 -6.54 -0.59 -2.63
CA ALA A 74 -6.52 -1.42 -1.41
C ALA A 74 -7.69 -2.41 -1.32
N SER A 75 -8.86 -2.09 -1.89
CA SER A 75 -10.01 -2.99 -1.85
C SER A 75 -9.77 -4.31 -2.59
N THR A 76 -8.95 -4.29 -3.64
CA THR A 76 -8.51 -5.53 -4.31
C THR A 76 -7.65 -6.37 -3.38
N GLN A 77 -6.83 -5.75 -2.54
CA GLN A 77 -5.95 -6.47 -1.61
C GLN A 77 -6.73 -7.19 -0.50
N PHE A 78 -7.93 -6.74 -0.15
CA PHE A 78 -8.76 -7.40 0.86
C PHE A 78 -9.10 -8.85 0.51
N PHE A 79 -9.24 -9.17 -0.78
CA PHE A 79 -9.45 -10.54 -1.23
C PHE A 79 -8.18 -11.17 -1.85
N GLN A 80 -7.30 -10.39 -2.48
CA GLN A 80 -6.09 -10.89 -3.14
C GLN A 80 -5.11 -11.47 -2.12
N VAL A 81 -4.92 -10.81 -0.97
CA VAL A 81 -4.09 -11.31 0.13
C VAL A 81 -4.57 -12.69 0.62
N PRO A 82 -5.80 -12.86 1.08
CA PRO A 82 -6.26 -14.19 1.51
C PRO A 82 -6.31 -15.21 0.36
N MET A 83 -6.59 -14.82 -0.87
CA MET A 83 -6.51 -15.71 -2.03
C MET A 83 -5.11 -16.31 -2.20
N ASN A 84 -4.05 -15.52 -1.94
CA ASN A 84 -2.68 -15.99 -2.03
C ASN A 84 -2.22 -16.78 -0.80
N PHE A 85 -2.61 -16.41 0.42
CA PHE A 85 -1.95 -16.89 1.63
C PHE A 85 -2.86 -17.65 2.60
N LEU A 86 -4.16 -17.75 2.34
CA LEU A 86 -5.12 -18.47 3.16
C LEU A 86 -5.70 -19.65 2.38
N SER A 87 -6.06 -20.72 3.08
CA SER A 87 -6.73 -21.90 2.55
C SER A 87 -7.71 -22.43 3.59
N LYS A 88 -8.60 -23.37 3.21
CA LYS A 88 -9.68 -23.86 4.08
C LYS A 88 -9.19 -24.58 5.34
N ASP A 89 -7.96 -25.08 5.32
CA ASP A 89 -7.29 -25.78 6.43
C ASP A 89 -6.39 -24.88 7.25
N ARG A 90 -6.30 -23.58 6.91
CA ARG A 90 -5.49 -22.57 7.62
C ARG A 90 -6.37 -21.44 8.13
N LYS A 91 -5.94 -20.85 9.22
CA LYS A 91 -6.58 -19.70 9.87
C LYS A 91 -5.71 -18.46 9.68
N ALA A 92 -6.33 -17.30 9.48
CA ALA A 92 -5.66 -16.00 9.55
C ALA A 92 -6.13 -15.21 10.76
N ALA A 93 -5.24 -14.43 11.35
CA ALA A 93 -5.54 -13.54 12.46
C ALA A 93 -5.74 -12.11 11.97
N TYR A 94 -6.75 -11.42 12.47
CA TYR A 94 -7.08 -10.05 12.08
C TYR A 94 -7.37 -9.17 13.29
N LEU A 95 -6.91 -7.91 13.23
CA LEU A 95 -7.34 -6.86 14.14
C LEU A 95 -8.49 -6.06 13.49
N ASP A 96 -9.65 -6.02 14.16
CA ASP A 96 -10.81 -5.23 13.72
C ASP A 96 -10.80 -3.85 14.42
N GLY A 97 -9.94 -2.96 13.92
CA GLY A 97 -9.74 -1.61 14.45
C GLY A 97 -10.51 -0.50 13.73
N GLY A 98 -11.30 -0.83 12.67
CA GLY A 98 -12.03 0.14 11.88
C GLY A 98 -12.79 -0.47 10.72
N VAL A 99 -13.53 0.38 9.99
CA VAL A 99 -14.37 -0.04 8.84
C VAL A 99 -13.56 -0.78 7.78
N TRP A 100 -12.32 -0.38 7.50
CA TRP A 100 -11.49 -1.02 6.47
C TRP A 100 -10.99 -2.39 6.93
N GLY A 101 -10.59 -2.54 8.19
CA GLY A 101 -10.28 -3.84 8.80
C GLY A 101 -11.47 -4.80 8.75
N SER A 102 -12.67 -4.32 9.11
CA SER A 102 -13.91 -5.13 8.98
C SER A 102 -14.20 -5.58 7.56
N LYS A 103 -13.94 -4.74 6.54
CA LYS A 103 -14.10 -5.13 5.14
C LYS A 103 -13.08 -6.19 4.72
N ALA A 104 -11.82 -6.03 5.11
CA ALA A 104 -10.78 -7.02 4.85
C ALA A 104 -11.11 -8.38 5.50
N ILE A 105 -11.60 -8.39 6.75
CA ILE A 105 -12.08 -9.59 7.45
C ILE A 105 -13.21 -10.27 6.68
N LYS A 106 -14.18 -9.50 6.17
CA LYS A 106 -15.32 -10.04 5.40
C LYS A 106 -14.85 -10.77 4.14
N GLU A 107 -13.92 -10.19 3.40
CA GLU A 107 -13.38 -10.80 2.18
C GLU A 107 -12.51 -12.02 2.51
N ALA A 108 -11.68 -11.95 3.56
CA ALA A 108 -10.82 -13.08 3.97
C ALA A 108 -11.60 -14.33 4.33
N LYS A 109 -12.78 -14.19 4.94
CA LYS A 109 -13.67 -15.32 5.29
C LYS A 109 -14.18 -16.13 4.10
N LEU A 110 -14.02 -15.64 2.87
CA LEU A 110 -14.35 -16.40 1.67
C LEU A 110 -13.28 -17.46 1.33
N PHE A 111 -12.08 -17.35 1.89
CA PHE A 111 -10.92 -18.17 1.55
C PHE A 111 -10.51 -19.15 2.65
N GLY A 112 -10.87 -18.90 3.91
CA GLY A 112 -10.55 -19.76 5.03
C GLY A 112 -11.04 -19.21 6.36
N ASP A 113 -10.61 -19.83 7.46
CA ASP A 113 -10.97 -19.37 8.79
C ASP A 113 -10.30 -18.05 9.16
N VAL A 114 -11.06 -17.17 9.79
CA VAL A 114 -10.57 -15.86 10.26
C VAL A 114 -10.86 -15.71 11.74
N GLU A 115 -9.80 -15.59 12.54
CA GLU A 115 -9.85 -15.23 13.94
C GLU A 115 -9.69 -13.72 14.11
N VAL A 116 -10.69 -13.06 14.67
CA VAL A 116 -10.59 -11.65 15.05
C VAL A 116 -10.01 -11.60 16.46
N VAL A 117 -8.72 -11.28 16.57
CA VAL A 117 -7.99 -11.33 17.85
C VAL A 117 -8.42 -10.22 18.82
N ALA A 118 -8.87 -9.08 18.27
CA ALA A 118 -9.50 -8.01 19.04
C ALA A 118 -10.33 -7.12 18.10
N SER A 119 -11.30 -6.40 18.66
CA SER A 119 -12.15 -5.45 17.94
C SER A 119 -12.50 -4.27 18.85
N SER A 120 -12.54 -3.07 18.27
CA SER A 120 -13.06 -1.85 18.94
C SER A 120 -14.44 -1.44 18.42
N LYS A 121 -15.14 -2.35 17.75
CA LYS A 121 -16.48 -2.12 17.19
C LYS A 121 -17.53 -1.81 18.25
N ASP A 122 -17.35 -2.31 19.48
CA ASP A 122 -18.23 -2.07 20.63
C ASP A 122 -18.40 -0.58 20.96
N ARG A 123 -17.39 0.25 20.60
CA ARG A 123 -17.41 1.70 20.75
C ARG A 123 -17.24 2.43 19.43
N ASN A 124 -17.78 1.90 18.35
CA ASN A 124 -17.69 2.48 17.00
C ASN A 124 -16.25 2.80 16.59
N TYR A 125 -15.29 1.93 16.96
CA TYR A 125 -13.86 2.06 16.64
C TYR A 125 -13.17 3.33 17.17
N SER A 126 -13.68 3.89 18.28
CA SER A 126 -13.15 5.12 18.88
C SER A 126 -11.86 4.90 19.70
N TYR A 127 -11.35 3.69 19.77
CA TYR A 127 -10.10 3.36 20.47
C TYR A 127 -9.34 2.26 19.74
N LEU A 128 -8.06 2.11 20.07
CA LEU A 128 -7.22 1.02 19.56
C LEU A 128 -7.26 -0.16 20.53
N PRO A 129 -7.60 -1.37 20.06
CA PRO A 129 -7.57 -2.56 20.90
C PRO A 129 -6.14 -2.87 21.38
N THR A 130 -5.98 -3.25 22.62
CA THR A 130 -4.72 -3.66 23.25
C THR A 130 -4.88 -4.96 24.02
N GLY A 131 -3.77 -5.60 24.41
CA GLY A 131 -3.79 -6.78 25.26
C GLY A 131 -4.28 -8.06 24.58
N TYR A 132 -4.29 -8.11 23.24
CA TYR A 132 -4.64 -9.32 22.49
C TYR A 132 -3.42 -10.22 22.24
N ALA A 133 -3.70 -11.51 22.09
CA ALA A 133 -2.70 -12.50 21.68
C ALA A 133 -2.94 -12.91 20.22
N ILE A 134 -1.85 -13.10 19.47
CA ILE A 134 -1.89 -13.56 18.09
C ILE A 134 -1.59 -15.06 18.08
N PRO A 135 -2.45 -15.91 17.48
CA PRO A 135 -2.24 -17.34 17.41
C PRO A 135 -0.95 -17.70 16.64
N GLU A 136 -0.09 -18.52 17.24
CA GLU A 136 1.18 -18.97 16.62
C GLU A 136 0.97 -19.83 15.35
N ASN A 137 -0.18 -20.44 15.20
CA ASN A 137 -0.54 -21.28 14.05
C ASN A 137 -1.33 -20.53 12.97
N ALA A 138 -1.46 -19.20 13.06
CA ALA A 138 -2.08 -18.40 12.02
C ALA A 138 -1.19 -18.36 10.76
N ALA A 139 -1.81 -18.31 9.58
CA ALA A 139 -1.11 -18.13 8.32
C ALA A 139 -0.42 -16.76 8.24
N TYR A 140 -1.07 -15.76 8.84
CA TYR A 140 -0.58 -14.38 8.96
C TYR A 140 -1.44 -13.62 9.99
N PHE A 141 -0.93 -12.48 10.42
CA PHE A 141 -1.67 -11.47 11.17
C PHE A 141 -1.83 -10.20 10.34
N HIS A 142 -3.07 -9.74 10.19
CA HIS A 142 -3.43 -8.55 9.40
C HIS A 142 -4.00 -7.44 10.28
N TYR A 143 -3.57 -6.18 10.04
CA TYR A 143 -4.17 -5.00 10.63
C TYR A 143 -4.09 -3.78 9.71
N THR A 144 -4.87 -2.75 10.02
CA THR A 144 -4.83 -1.43 9.36
C THR A 144 -4.06 -0.46 10.26
N THR A 145 -2.97 0.12 9.77
CA THR A 145 -2.08 0.98 10.57
C THR A 145 -2.73 2.30 10.94
N ASN A 146 -3.51 2.87 10.02
CA ASN A 146 -4.23 4.13 10.24
C ASN A 146 -5.67 4.03 9.72
N ASN A 147 -6.65 4.10 10.63
CA ASN A 147 -8.07 4.02 10.33
C ASN A 147 -8.60 5.40 9.93
N THR A 148 -8.66 5.65 8.62
CA THR A 148 -8.92 6.98 8.03
C THR A 148 -10.27 7.57 8.43
N ILE A 149 -11.30 6.73 8.61
CA ILE A 149 -12.67 7.17 8.94
C ILE A 149 -12.77 7.49 10.42
N GLU A 150 -12.18 6.63 11.24
CA GLU A 150 -12.26 6.70 12.70
C GLU A 150 -11.23 7.67 13.32
N GLY A 151 -10.17 7.97 12.56
CA GLY A 151 -9.08 8.85 13.02
C GLY A 151 -8.17 8.20 14.07
N THR A 152 -8.10 6.86 14.11
CA THR A 152 -7.21 6.13 15.02
C THR A 152 -6.00 5.60 14.26
N GLN A 153 -4.79 5.74 14.82
CA GLN A 153 -3.54 5.28 14.23
C GLN A 153 -2.75 4.43 15.22
N MET A 154 -2.23 3.30 14.75
CA MET A 154 -1.33 2.44 15.55
C MET A 154 0.04 3.11 15.68
N GLY A 155 0.48 3.41 16.92
CA GLY A 155 1.78 4.01 17.17
C GLY A 155 2.94 3.02 17.05
N ASP A 156 2.70 1.77 17.45
CA ASP A 156 3.71 0.72 17.49
C ASP A 156 3.41 -0.40 16.49
N ILE A 157 4.47 -0.98 15.92
CA ILE A 157 4.35 -2.19 15.10
C ILE A 157 4.11 -3.39 16.04
N PRO A 158 3.01 -4.12 15.90
CA PRO A 158 2.73 -5.29 16.73
C PRO A 158 3.84 -6.33 16.69
N SER A 159 4.16 -6.91 17.84
CA SER A 159 4.99 -8.11 17.90
C SER A 159 4.12 -9.32 17.58
N THR A 160 4.57 -10.15 16.64
CA THR A 160 3.80 -11.31 16.17
C THR A 160 4.71 -12.51 15.90
N PRO A 161 4.29 -13.74 16.24
CA PRO A 161 5.01 -14.97 15.90
C PRO A 161 4.79 -15.40 14.43
N VAL A 162 3.90 -14.75 13.71
CA VAL A 162 3.50 -15.10 12.33
C VAL A 162 3.73 -13.94 11.37
N PRO A 163 3.75 -14.14 10.04
CA PRO A 163 3.90 -13.07 9.06
C PRO A 163 2.95 -11.90 9.31
N LEU A 164 3.47 -10.67 9.30
CA LEU A 164 2.73 -9.45 9.56
C LEU A 164 2.31 -8.78 8.25
N ILE A 165 1.00 -8.55 8.09
CA ILE A 165 0.42 -7.87 6.94
C ILE A 165 -0.22 -6.56 7.37
N ALA A 166 0.07 -5.48 6.65
CA ALA A 166 -0.46 -4.15 6.97
C ALA A 166 -1.18 -3.50 5.79
N ASP A 167 -2.39 -2.97 6.05
CA ASP A 167 -3.00 -1.93 5.23
C ASP A 167 -2.45 -0.57 5.67
N MET A 168 -1.57 0.00 4.86
CA MET A 168 -0.97 1.32 5.08
C MET A 168 -1.54 2.38 4.12
N SER A 169 -2.75 2.21 3.60
CA SER A 169 -3.29 3.07 2.55
C SER A 169 -3.29 4.55 2.91
N SER A 170 -3.44 4.90 4.19
CA SER A 170 -3.53 6.30 4.60
C SER A 170 -2.27 6.87 5.25
N ASP A 171 -1.30 6.04 5.60
CA ASP A 171 -0.08 6.49 6.28
C ASP A 171 1.23 5.97 5.69
N VAL A 172 1.21 5.21 4.60
CA VAL A 172 2.44 4.78 3.92
C VAL A 172 3.32 5.99 3.60
N LEU A 173 4.61 5.93 3.96
CA LEU A 173 5.59 7.02 3.76
C LEU A 173 5.27 8.35 4.49
N SER A 174 4.32 8.38 5.43
CA SER A 174 3.94 9.60 6.14
C SER A 174 4.67 9.80 7.47
N CYS A 175 5.17 8.72 8.05
CA CYS A 175 5.93 8.71 9.31
C CYS A 175 7.01 7.64 9.29
N GLY A 176 8.03 7.81 10.15
CA GLY A 176 9.13 6.87 10.28
C GLY A 176 8.71 5.58 10.97
N MET A 177 9.04 4.44 10.36
CA MET A 177 8.88 3.12 10.96
C MET A 177 9.86 2.12 10.33
N ASP A 178 10.06 0.97 10.96
CA ASP A 178 10.84 -0.13 10.37
C ASP A 178 9.95 -0.98 9.45
N PHE A 179 9.94 -0.65 8.16
CA PHE A 179 9.15 -1.35 7.15
C PHE A 179 9.61 -2.79 6.90
N ASN A 180 10.83 -3.16 7.30
CA ASN A 180 11.33 -4.51 7.13
C ASN A 180 10.70 -5.52 8.10
N ARG A 181 10.04 -5.04 9.15
CA ARG A 181 9.26 -5.90 10.08
C ARG A 181 7.98 -6.49 9.48
N PHE A 182 7.52 -5.97 8.35
CA PHE A 182 6.29 -6.43 7.70
C PHE A 182 6.60 -7.46 6.63
N SER A 183 5.95 -8.61 6.68
CA SER A 183 6.05 -9.59 5.60
C SER A 183 5.28 -9.16 4.35
N PHE A 184 4.26 -8.29 4.53
CA PHE A 184 3.47 -7.75 3.44
C PHE A 184 2.85 -6.41 3.81
N ILE A 185 3.03 -5.40 2.95
CA ILE A 185 2.41 -4.09 3.05
C ILE A 185 1.62 -3.84 1.78
N TYR A 186 0.43 -3.27 1.89
CA TYR A 186 -0.25 -2.69 0.74
C TYR A 186 -0.81 -1.30 1.04
N ALA A 187 -0.91 -0.47 0.01
CA ALA A 187 -1.39 0.90 0.15
C ALA A 187 -2.08 1.39 -1.13
N GLY A 188 -3.33 1.80 -1.02
CA GLY A 188 -4.01 2.50 -2.11
C GLY A 188 -3.39 3.88 -2.34
N ALA A 189 -2.96 4.17 -3.57
CA ALA A 189 -2.15 5.35 -3.85
C ALA A 189 -2.87 6.70 -3.65
N GLN A 190 -4.18 6.75 -3.81
CA GLN A 190 -4.99 7.97 -3.82
C GLN A 190 -4.98 8.77 -2.50
N LYS A 191 -4.44 8.22 -1.44
CA LYS A 191 -4.38 8.91 -0.15
C LYS A 191 -3.06 9.66 0.01
N ASN A 192 -1.92 8.96 -0.09
CA ASN A 192 -0.64 9.55 0.29
C ASN A 192 0.45 9.54 -0.79
N ILE A 193 0.36 8.71 -1.80
CA ILE A 193 1.47 8.51 -2.75
C ILE A 193 1.13 8.80 -4.22
N GLY A 194 -0.12 9.11 -4.57
CA GLY A 194 -0.43 9.35 -5.97
C GLY A 194 -1.92 9.41 -6.30
N ALA A 195 -2.25 8.99 -7.52
CA ALA A 195 -3.62 8.98 -8.05
C ALA A 195 -4.35 7.68 -7.75
N ALA A 196 -5.70 7.72 -7.81
CA ALA A 196 -6.54 6.53 -7.74
C ALA A 196 -6.27 5.58 -8.91
N GLY A 197 -6.51 4.28 -8.70
CA GLY A 197 -6.40 3.24 -9.72
C GLY A 197 -5.19 2.32 -9.59
N VAL A 198 -4.20 2.69 -8.78
CA VAL A 198 -3.03 1.88 -8.46
C VAL A 198 -2.90 1.70 -6.95
N ASN A 199 -2.33 0.59 -6.55
CA ASN A 199 -1.86 0.38 -5.19
C ASN A 199 -0.39 -0.05 -5.18
N LEU A 200 0.34 0.38 -4.15
CA LEU A 200 1.66 -0.08 -3.82
C LEU A 200 1.55 -1.37 -3.02
N VAL A 201 2.39 -2.35 -3.35
CA VAL A 201 2.61 -3.56 -2.54
C VAL A 201 4.09 -3.72 -2.29
N VAL A 202 4.47 -3.99 -1.04
CA VAL A 202 5.82 -4.38 -0.62
C VAL A 202 5.72 -5.70 0.12
N ALA A 203 6.49 -6.70 -0.28
CA ALA A 203 6.35 -8.05 0.26
C ALA A 203 7.69 -8.79 0.38
N ASP A 204 7.84 -9.63 1.40
CA ASP A 204 8.95 -10.56 1.53
C ASP A 204 8.93 -11.61 0.43
N LYS A 205 10.07 -11.85 -0.20
CA LYS A 205 10.25 -12.93 -1.18
C LYS A 205 9.91 -14.29 -0.59
N ASP A 206 10.35 -14.54 0.63
CA ASP A 206 10.10 -15.80 1.33
C ASP A 206 8.61 -15.96 1.65
N PHE A 207 7.92 -14.89 2.04
CA PHE A 207 6.48 -14.93 2.28
C PHE A 207 5.71 -15.15 0.98
N LEU A 208 6.08 -14.47 -0.11
CA LEU A 208 5.49 -14.69 -1.44
C LEU A 208 5.63 -16.15 -1.90
N ALA A 209 6.74 -16.81 -1.58
CA ALA A 209 6.98 -18.22 -1.92
C ALA A 209 6.01 -19.19 -1.21
N THR A 210 5.42 -18.80 -0.08
CA THR A 210 4.42 -19.61 0.64
C THR A 210 3.03 -19.57 0.02
N GLY A 211 2.81 -18.75 -1.00
CA GLY A 211 1.51 -18.49 -1.60
C GLY A 211 0.89 -19.70 -2.30
N ASN A 212 -0.43 -19.72 -2.35
CA ASN A 212 -1.21 -20.71 -3.09
C ASN A 212 -0.83 -20.69 -4.57
N THR A 213 -0.77 -21.88 -5.21
CA THR A 213 -0.39 -22.01 -6.62
C THR A 213 -1.58 -22.14 -7.56
N ALA A 214 -2.75 -22.54 -7.06
CA ALA A 214 -3.97 -22.74 -7.85
C ALA A 214 -4.88 -21.49 -7.82
N ILE A 215 -4.33 -20.35 -8.29
CA ILE A 215 -5.05 -19.07 -8.34
C ILE A 215 -4.89 -18.44 -9.73
N PRO A 216 -5.79 -17.54 -10.14
CA PRO A 216 -5.66 -16.83 -11.41
C PRO A 216 -4.35 -16.04 -11.48
N SER A 217 -3.66 -16.08 -12.63
CA SER A 217 -2.34 -15.43 -12.80
C SER A 217 -2.38 -13.94 -12.44
N MET A 218 -3.44 -13.23 -12.78
CA MET A 218 -3.62 -11.81 -12.44
C MET A 218 -3.75 -11.53 -10.93
N MET A 219 -4.03 -12.56 -10.13
CA MET A 219 -4.13 -12.44 -8.66
C MET A 219 -2.87 -12.97 -7.96
N ASP A 220 -1.99 -13.68 -8.67
CA ASP A 220 -0.74 -14.21 -8.12
C ASP A 220 0.35 -13.14 -8.07
N TYR A 221 0.74 -12.71 -6.88
CA TYR A 221 1.80 -11.70 -6.70
C TYR A 221 3.13 -12.11 -7.33
N ARG A 222 3.47 -13.41 -7.35
CA ARG A 222 4.71 -13.91 -7.97
C ARG A 222 4.75 -13.63 -9.47
N GLN A 223 3.60 -13.69 -10.15
CA GLN A 223 3.50 -13.34 -11.57
C GLN A 223 3.75 -11.85 -11.79
N HIS A 224 3.27 -11.00 -10.90
CA HIS A 224 3.53 -9.56 -10.96
C HIS A 224 5.00 -9.23 -10.68
N VAL A 225 5.63 -9.89 -9.72
CA VAL A 225 7.08 -9.77 -9.46
C VAL A 225 7.89 -10.17 -10.70
N ALA A 226 7.61 -11.36 -11.26
CA ALA A 226 8.33 -11.88 -12.42
C ALA A 226 8.22 -11.00 -13.68
N ASN A 227 7.17 -10.16 -13.75
CA ASN A 227 6.90 -9.26 -14.86
C ASN A 227 7.09 -7.77 -14.50
N GLY A 228 7.76 -7.45 -13.39
CA GLY A 228 8.03 -6.06 -12.99
C GLY A 228 6.77 -5.19 -12.89
N SER A 229 5.67 -5.74 -12.37
CA SER A 229 4.32 -5.11 -12.31
C SER A 229 3.65 -4.88 -13.67
N MET A 230 4.21 -5.41 -14.75
CA MET A 230 3.70 -5.23 -16.12
C MET A 230 3.18 -6.55 -16.73
N LEU A 231 2.62 -7.42 -15.88
CA LEU A 231 1.97 -8.68 -16.32
C LEU A 231 0.87 -8.40 -17.35
N ASN A 232 0.08 -7.35 -17.13
CA ASN A 232 -0.87 -6.78 -18.07
C ASN A 232 -0.59 -5.30 -18.26
N THR A 233 -1.38 -4.60 -19.06
CA THR A 233 -1.27 -3.13 -19.21
C THR A 233 -1.55 -2.45 -17.87
N PRO A 234 -0.56 -1.81 -17.24
CA PRO A 234 -0.72 -1.17 -15.94
C PRO A 234 -1.43 0.18 -16.04
N PRO A 235 -1.87 0.79 -14.93
CA PRO A 235 -2.44 2.13 -14.93
C PRO A 235 -1.33 3.18 -15.10
N VAL A 236 -0.83 3.34 -16.32
CA VAL A 236 0.36 4.09 -16.74
C VAL A 236 0.43 5.47 -16.07
N PHE A 237 -0.63 6.29 -16.22
CA PHE A 237 -0.65 7.64 -15.69
C PHE A 237 -0.66 7.68 -14.16
N ALA A 238 -1.39 6.76 -13.51
CA ALA A 238 -1.43 6.70 -12.05
C ALA A 238 -0.06 6.30 -11.46
N ILE A 239 0.67 5.38 -12.09
CA ILE A 239 2.04 5.02 -11.69
C ILE A 239 2.98 6.20 -11.89
N TYR A 240 2.86 6.94 -12.99
CA TYR A 240 3.65 8.14 -13.22
C TYR A 240 3.41 9.21 -12.14
N VAL A 241 2.16 9.44 -11.76
CA VAL A 241 1.84 10.37 -10.64
C VAL A 241 2.46 9.88 -9.33
N CYS A 242 2.49 8.55 -9.08
CA CYS A 242 3.22 8.00 -7.93
C CYS A 242 4.72 8.31 -8.01
N LEU A 243 5.35 8.10 -9.17
CA LEU A 243 6.76 8.44 -9.37
C LEU A 243 7.03 9.91 -9.04
N LEU A 244 6.22 10.82 -9.56
CA LEU A 244 6.38 12.26 -9.29
C LEU A 244 6.24 12.59 -7.79
N THR A 245 5.29 11.95 -7.11
CA THR A 245 5.11 12.13 -5.66
C THR A 245 6.30 11.59 -4.87
N LEU A 246 6.85 10.43 -5.26
CA LEU A 246 8.05 9.85 -4.63
C LEU A 246 9.29 10.71 -4.86
N ARG A 247 9.48 11.26 -6.06
CA ARG A 247 10.55 12.23 -6.37
C ARG A 247 10.42 13.48 -5.50
N TRP A 248 9.20 14.00 -5.38
CA TRP A 248 8.92 15.14 -4.52
C TRP A 248 9.26 14.83 -3.05
N LEU A 249 8.81 13.68 -2.54
CA LEU A 249 9.09 13.27 -1.16
C LEU A 249 10.60 13.17 -0.91
N LYS A 250 11.36 12.55 -1.83
CA LYS A 250 12.83 12.50 -1.74
C LYS A 250 13.44 13.88 -1.74
N LYS A 251 12.99 14.77 -2.63
CA LYS A 251 13.49 16.16 -2.78
C LYS A 251 13.32 16.99 -1.51
N ILE A 252 12.24 16.82 -0.75
CA ILE A 252 11.99 17.55 0.50
C ILE A 252 12.74 16.98 1.70
N GLY A 253 13.46 15.87 1.56
CA GLY A 253 14.24 15.22 2.63
C GLY A 253 13.64 13.89 3.12
N GLY A 254 12.73 13.29 2.35
CA GLY A 254 12.18 11.95 2.62
C GLY A 254 11.20 11.89 3.79
N ILE A 255 11.05 10.69 4.34
CA ILE A 255 10.12 10.42 5.46
C ILE A 255 10.39 11.31 6.68
N PRO A 256 11.63 11.54 7.13
CA PRO A 256 11.85 12.39 8.32
C PRO A 256 11.35 13.83 8.14
N ALA A 257 11.40 14.36 6.93
CA ALA A 257 10.93 15.71 6.65
C ALA A 257 9.39 15.78 6.60
N ILE A 258 8.74 14.83 5.93
CA ILE A 258 7.28 14.83 5.85
C ILE A 258 6.63 14.50 7.19
N ASP A 259 7.22 13.62 7.99
CA ASP A 259 6.78 13.28 9.35
C ASP A 259 6.69 14.54 10.23
N LYS A 260 7.76 15.34 10.26
CA LYS A 260 7.77 16.62 10.97
C LYS A 260 6.71 17.60 10.46
N ILE A 261 6.48 17.65 9.15
CA ILE A 261 5.42 18.49 8.56
C ILE A 261 4.03 17.99 8.99
N ASN A 262 3.84 16.68 9.02
CA ASN A 262 2.57 16.06 9.44
C ASN A 262 2.28 16.31 10.92
N GLU A 263 3.29 16.19 11.79
CA GLU A 263 3.20 16.53 13.20
C GLU A 263 2.82 18.01 13.40
N GLN A 264 3.46 18.93 12.69
CA GLN A 264 3.11 20.34 12.74
C GLN A 264 1.66 20.62 12.32
N LYS A 265 1.17 19.95 11.25
CA LYS A 265 -0.22 20.08 10.80
C LYS A 265 -1.21 19.54 11.85
N ALA A 266 -0.90 18.38 12.45
CA ALA A 266 -1.74 17.78 13.48
C ALA A 266 -1.84 18.66 14.74
N ASN A 267 -0.74 19.32 15.11
CA ASN A 267 -0.70 20.21 16.28
C ASN A 267 -1.43 21.57 16.05
N LEU A 268 -1.75 21.91 14.80
CA LEU A 268 -2.51 23.11 14.46
C LEU A 268 -4.03 22.90 14.54
N LEU A 269 -4.51 21.68 14.48
CA LEU A 269 -5.93 21.30 14.54
C LEU A 269 -6.37 20.97 15.96
#